data_6407aaf6810bb469329b76973322c051
#
_entry.id   6407aaf6810bb469329b76973322c051
#
_cell.length_a   1.000
_cell.length_b   1.000
_cell.length_c   1.000
_cell.angle_alpha   90.00
_cell.angle_beta   90.00
_cell.angle_gamma   90.00
#
_symmetry.space_group_name_H-M   'P 1'
#
loop_
_entity.id
_entity.type
_entity.pdbx_description
1 polymer ?
#
loop_
_entity_poly.entity_id
_entity_poly.type
_entity_poly.pdbx_seq_one_letter_code
_entity_poly.pdbx_strand_id
1 'polypeptide(L)'
;MGTAEVLSGMKAQLAGTVVFIFQPAEEGPGGAEPMIRAGVLDNPKVDAIFGLHVWPGPAGDITYRAGPAMAASNSFSITVRGQQTHGANPWGGGDPIVIGSQTVLGMQTIVSRQIDITVAPAIVTVAIFEGGIRSNIIPDSAVLEGTIRTFDRGQRQLIFDKIANTAKQIALSGGGTADVRIDSGYPVTRNDESLTERMVPSLRRAAGTNTVAVGPLVTGAEDFSYFEERVPGMFVFLGVTSRDRDFRKAAANHSPYFFADESALPVGVRTTASLALDYLAGTTPPPVP
;
A
#
# COMPACT_ATOMS: atom_id res chain seq x y z
N MET A 1 -21.04 3.50 8.13
CA MET A 1 -22.42 3.54 8.68
C MET A 1 -22.81 4.98 9.03
N GLY A 2 -22.18 5.68 9.99
CA GLY A 2 -22.57 7.04 10.40
C GLY A 2 -22.71 8.05 9.26
N THR A 3 -21.80 8.03 8.29
CA THR A 3 -21.90 8.88 7.08
C THR A 3 -23.15 8.57 6.26
N ALA A 4 -23.49 7.29 6.11
CA ALA A 4 -24.68 6.90 5.39
C ALA A 4 -25.96 7.37 6.09
N GLU A 5 -26.00 7.30 7.43
CA GLU A 5 -27.10 7.81 8.23
C GLU A 5 -27.27 9.33 8.06
N VAL A 6 -26.18 10.10 8.22
CA VAL A 6 -26.19 11.55 8.06
C VAL A 6 -26.66 11.97 6.66
N LEU A 7 -26.06 11.41 5.61
CA LEU A 7 -26.39 11.78 4.23
C LEU A 7 -27.79 11.30 3.82
N SER A 8 -28.28 10.18 4.36
CA SER A 8 -29.67 9.75 4.13
C SER A 8 -30.66 10.75 4.71
N GLY A 9 -30.38 11.29 5.90
CA GLY A 9 -31.17 12.37 6.52
C GLY A 9 -31.18 13.69 5.71
N MET A 10 -30.17 13.89 4.86
CA MET A 10 -29.98 15.07 4.02
C MET A 10 -30.33 14.83 2.53
N LYS A 11 -30.96 13.70 2.19
CA LYS A 11 -31.17 13.28 0.80
C LYS A 11 -31.76 14.37 -0.11
N ALA A 12 -32.70 15.17 0.40
CA ALA A 12 -33.32 16.26 -0.37
C ALA A 12 -32.37 17.44 -0.67
N GLN A 13 -31.21 17.50 0.00
CA GLN A 13 -30.21 18.55 -0.14
C GLN A 13 -29.01 18.13 -1.02
N LEU A 14 -28.96 16.85 -1.43
CA LEU A 14 -27.89 16.33 -2.25
C LEU A 14 -28.05 16.84 -3.68
N ALA A 15 -27.00 17.49 -4.22
CA ALA A 15 -26.95 17.96 -5.60
C ALA A 15 -26.57 16.85 -6.60
N GLY A 16 -26.68 15.58 -6.21
CA GLY A 16 -26.33 14.42 -7.02
C GLY A 16 -26.56 13.12 -6.28
N THR A 17 -25.87 12.05 -6.70
CA THR A 17 -26.00 10.71 -6.14
C THR A 17 -24.78 10.34 -5.30
N VAL A 18 -25.00 9.79 -4.11
CA VAL A 18 -23.94 9.19 -3.29
C VAL A 18 -24.12 7.67 -3.29
N VAL A 19 -23.06 6.96 -3.70
CA VAL A 19 -22.98 5.50 -3.66
C VAL A 19 -22.17 5.10 -2.44
N PHE A 20 -22.73 4.27 -1.56
CA PHE A 20 -22.03 3.71 -0.42
C PHE A 20 -21.49 2.32 -0.79
N ILE A 21 -20.17 2.18 -0.80
CA ILE A 21 -19.48 0.92 -1.09
C ILE A 21 -19.05 0.29 0.24
N PHE A 22 -19.66 -0.85 0.59
CA PHE A 22 -19.30 -1.63 1.77
C PHE A 22 -18.41 -2.79 1.34
N GLN A 23 -17.12 -2.52 1.26
CA GLN A 23 -16.15 -3.45 0.74
C GLN A 23 -15.73 -4.48 1.80
N PRO A 24 -15.69 -5.78 1.47
CA PRO A 24 -15.12 -6.83 2.32
C PRO A 24 -13.62 -7.03 2.03
N ALA A 25 -12.95 -7.78 2.91
CA ALA A 25 -11.68 -8.46 2.65
C ALA A 25 -10.46 -7.58 2.30
N GLU A 26 -10.43 -6.32 2.75
CA GLU A 26 -9.24 -5.48 2.54
C GLU A 26 -7.98 -6.12 3.19
N GLU A 27 -8.11 -6.65 4.41
CA GLU A 27 -7.05 -7.30 5.18
C GLU A 27 -6.71 -8.74 4.72
N GLY A 28 -7.25 -9.17 3.60
CA GLY A 28 -7.08 -10.50 3.06
C GLY A 28 -6.76 -10.50 1.57
N PRO A 29 -7.56 -11.23 0.75
CA PRO A 29 -7.29 -11.33 -0.68
C PRO A 29 -7.67 -10.06 -1.48
N GLY A 30 -8.21 -9.03 -0.82
CA GLY A 30 -8.72 -7.80 -1.47
C GLY A 30 -10.16 -7.93 -1.99
N GLY A 31 -10.98 -6.92 -1.72
CA GLY A 31 -12.37 -6.86 -2.14
C GLY A 31 -12.65 -5.81 -3.21
N ALA A 32 -11.82 -4.79 -3.33
CA ALA A 32 -12.02 -3.69 -4.26
C ALA A 32 -12.05 -4.15 -5.72
N GLU A 33 -11.03 -4.90 -6.16
CA GLU A 33 -10.95 -5.37 -7.54
C GLU A 33 -12.11 -6.30 -7.96
N PRO A 34 -12.52 -7.30 -7.15
CA PRO A 34 -13.72 -8.08 -7.44
C PRO A 34 -15.01 -7.24 -7.53
N MET A 35 -15.19 -6.23 -6.66
CA MET A 35 -16.33 -5.33 -6.72
C MET A 35 -16.33 -4.46 -7.97
N ILE A 36 -15.18 -3.97 -8.41
CA ILE A 36 -15.01 -3.23 -9.66
C ILE A 36 -15.39 -4.12 -10.84
N ARG A 37 -14.89 -5.36 -10.88
CA ARG A 37 -15.28 -6.34 -11.92
C ARG A 37 -16.78 -6.67 -11.93
N ALA A 38 -17.43 -6.58 -10.78
CA ALA A 38 -18.89 -6.72 -10.65
C ALA A 38 -19.66 -5.45 -11.03
N GLY A 39 -18.99 -4.36 -11.43
CA GLY A 39 -19.61 -3.14 -11.91
C GLY A 39 -20.02 -2.13 -10.83
N VAL A 40 -19.40 -2.17 -9.64
CA VAL A 40 -19.75 -1.26 -8.53
C VAL A 40 -19.57 0.22 -8.87
N LEU A 41 -18.73 0.54 -9.87
CA LEU A 41 -18.49 1.92 -10.33
C LEU A 41 -19.31 2.33 -11.56
N ASP A 42 -20.12 1.42 -12.12
CA ASP A 42 -20.72 1.59 -13.45
C ASP A 42 -22.19 2.04 -13.40
N ASN A 43 -22.97 1.55 -12.44
CA ASN A 43 -24.40 1.86 -12.36
C ASN A 43 -24.89 2.05 -10.91
N PRO A 44 -25.09 3.29 -10.46
CA PRO A 44 -24.80 4.53 -11.19
C PRO A 44 -23.31 4.73 -11.41
N LYS A 45 -22.92 5.40 -12.50
CA LYS A 45 -21.54 5.73 -12.78
C LYS A 45 -20.97 6.59 -11.66
N VAL A 46 -19.80 6.19 -11.14
CA VAL A 46 -19.07 6.92 -10.10
C VAL A 46 -18.08 7.87 -10.76
N ASP A 47 -18.10 9.13 -10.37
CA ASP A 47 -17.22 10.21 -10.91
C ASP A 47 -16.02 10.48 -10.00
N ALA A 48 -16.14 10.21 -8.70
CA ALA A 48 -15.05 10.30 -7.72
C ALA A 48 -15.33 9.40 -6.53
N ILE A 49 -14.28 8.99 -5.82
CA ILE A 49 -14.39 8.13 -4.63
C ILE A 49 -13.61 8.71 -3.46
N PHE A 50 -14.12 8.52 -2.24
CA PHE A 50 -13.50 8.96 -1.00
C PHE A 50 -13.37 7.79 -0.03
N GLY A 51 -12.20 7.63 0.57
CA GLY A 51 -11.91 6.66 1.62
C GLY A 51 -11.30 7.30 2.84
N LEU A 52 -11.45 6.65 4.01
CA LEU A 52 -10.86 7.10 5.25
C LEU A 52 -10.37 5.89 6.04
N HIS A 53 -9.13 5.96 6.50
CA HIS A 53 -8.53 4.96 7.39
C HIS A 53 -8.20 5.57 8.75
N VAL A 54 -8.40 4.82 9.83
CA VAL A 54 -7.98 5.22 11.16
C VAL A 54 -6.47 4.96 11.35
N TRP A 55 -5.76 5.86 12.00
CA TRP A 55 -4.30 5.78 12.12
C TRP A 55 -3.82 6.26 13.48
N PRO A 56 -2.69 5.74 14.02
CA PRO A 56 -2.07 6.33 15.19
C PRO A 56 -1.71 7.79 14.93
N GLY A 57 -2.40 8.69 15.61
CA GLY A 57 -2.26 10.14 15.48
C GLY A 57 -3.20 10.81 16.49
N PRO A 58 -3.05 12.10 16.82
CA PRO A 58 -3.93 12.76 17.78
C PRO A 58 -5.40 12.64 17.36
N ALA A 59 -6.27 12.24 18.30
CA ALA A 59 -7.68 12.00 18.01
C ALA A 59 -8.35 13.21 17.35
N GLY A 60 -8.96 12.96 16.18
CA GLY A 60 -9.63 13.96 15.37
C GLY A 60 -8.75 14.72 14.38
N ASP A 61 -7.42 14.60 14.44
CA ASP A 61 -6.55 15.17 13.41
C ASP A 61 -6.69 14.36 12.10
N ILE A 62 -6.60 15.07 10.97
CA ILE A 62 -6.71 14.48 9.64
C ILE A 62 -5.39 14.66 8.92
N THR A 63 -4.87 13.59 8.34
CA THR A 63 -3.75 13.68 7.42
C THR A 63 -4.14 13.20 6.02
N TYR A 64 -3.60 13.86 5.02
CA TYR A 64 -3.82 13.56 3.60
C TYR A 64 -2.52 13.78 2.82
N ARG A 65 -2.48 13.28 1.59
CA ARG A 65 -1.37 13.56 0.68
C ARG A 65 -1.87 13.52 -0.76
N ALA A 66 -1.64 14.56 -1.53
CA ALA A 66 -1.86 14.56 -2.96
C ALA A 66 -0.79 13.69 -3.65
N GLY A 67 -1.17 12.96 -4.68
CA GLY A 67 -0.30 12.00 -5.32
C GLY A 67 -0.12 10.71 -4.48
N PRO A 68 1.03 10.03 -4.57
CA PRO A 68 1.26 8.79 -3.85
C PRO A 68 1.12 8.96 -2.33
N ALA A 69 0.26 8.17 -1.70
CA ALA A 69 0.00 8.19 -0.25
C ALA A 69 0.47 6.88 0.41
N MET A 70 0.11 5.71 -0.15
CA MET A 70 0.55 4.41 0.35
C MET A 70 1.24 3.59 -0.75
N ALA A 71 2.15 2.70 -0.33
CA ALA A 71 2.94 1.91 -1.26
C ALA A 71 2.11 0.84 -1.99
N ALA A 72 2.52 0.51 -3.21
CA ALA A 72 2.14 -0.76 -3.82
C ALA A 72 2.71 -1.92 -3.01
N SER A 73 1.97 -3.02 -2.90
CA SER A 73 2.39 -4.26 -2.25
C SER A 73 2.57 -5.36 -3.28
N ASN A 74 3.77 -5.95 -3.32
CA ASN A 74 4.06 -7.07 -4.20
C ASN A 74 4.91 -8.08 -3.46
N SER A 75 4.84 -9.35 -3.86
CA SER A 75 5.70 -10.40 -3.35
C SER A 75 6.50 -11.04 -4.47
N PHE A 76 7.59 -11.69 -4.12
CA PHE A 76 8.36 -12.51 -5.03
C PHE A 76 8.78 -13.82 -4.37
N SER A 77 8.96 -14.85 -5.20
CA SER A 77 9.60 -16.10 -4.86
C SER A 77 10.65 -16.43 -5.92
N ILE A 78 11.85 -16.78 -5.48
CA ILE A 78 12.98 -17.16 -6.34
C ILE A 78 13.41 -18.54 -5.95
N THR A 79 13.28 -19.52 -6.84
CA THR A 79 13.84 -20.85 -6.67
C THR A 79 15.17 -20.91 -7.40
N VAL A 80 16.26 -20.94 -6.66
CA VAL A 80 17.61 -21.20 -7.18
C VAL A 80 17.80 -22.70 -7.30
N ARG A 81 18.23 -23.18 -8.46
CA ARG A 81 18.51 -24.58 -8.73
C ARG A 81 19.97 -24.80 -9.06
N GLY A 82 20.53 -25.83 -8.49
CA GLY A 82 21.86 -26.33 -8.76
C GLY A 82 21.85 -27.84 -8.88
N GLN A 83 22.90 -28.48 -8.38
CA GLN A 83 23.01 -29.93 -8.38
C GLN A 83 23.45 -30.39 -7.00
N GLN A 84 22.73 -31.36 -6.43
CA GLN A 84 23.09 -31.94 -5.14
C GLN A 84 24.45 -32.66 -5.21
N THR A 85 25.33 -32.35 -4.27
CA THR A 85 26.66 -32.97 -4.16
C THR A 85 27.04 -33.21 -2.70
N HIS A 86 28.05 -34.06 -2.49
CA HIS A 86 28.66 -34.14 -1.18
C HIS A 86 29.42 -32.86 -0.84
N GLY A 87 29.26 -32.36 0.39
CA GLY A 87 29.88 -31.07 0.81
C GLY A 87 31.42 -31.04 0.66
N ALA A 88 32.09 -32.19 0.62
CA ALA A 88 33.52 -32.31 0.34
C ALA A 88 33.88 -32.26 -1.16
N ASN A 89 32.89 -32.31 -2.06
CA ASN A 89 33.07 -32.28 -3.52
C ASN A 89 32.24 -31.12 -4.15
N PRO A 90 32.42 -29.83 -3.74
CA PRO A 90 31.58 -28.72 -4.14
C PRO A 90 31.67 -28.37 -5.64
N TRP A 91 32.72 -28.81 -6.31
CA TRP A 91 32.92 -28.62 -7.76
C TRP A 91 32.02 -29.52 -8.64
N GLY A 92 31.23 -30.40 -8.04
CA GLY A 92 30.37 -31.32 -8.78
C GLY A 92 29.09 -30.69 -9.33
N GLY A 93 28.82 -29.40 -9.03
CA GLY A 93 27.67 -28.67 -9.52
C GLY A 93 27.55 -27.25 -8.96
N GLY A 94 26.54 -26.50 -9.40
CA GLY A 94 26.23 -25.20 -8.82
C GLY A 94 25.70 -25.35 -7.39
N ASP A 95 26.18 -24.55 -6.45
CA ASP A 95 25.73 -24.56 -5.06
C ASP A 95 24.60 -23.53 -4.85
N PRO A 96 23.33 -23.98 -4.65
CA PRO A 96 22.21 -23.06 -4.52
C PRO A 96 22.28 -22.17 -3.26
N ILE A 97 22.98 -22.59 -2.21
CA ILE A 97 23.15 -21.77 -1.00
C ILE A 97 24.06 -20.58 -1.29
N VAL A 98 25.20 -20.83 -1.97
CA VAL A 98 26.12 -19.76 -2.36
C VAL A 98 25.47 -18.82 -3.36
N ILE A 99 24.85 -19.36 -4.41
CA ILE A 99 24.11 -18.59 -5.42
C ILE A 99 23.01 -17.74 -4.78
N GLY A 100 22.19 -18.34 -3.89
CA GLY A 100 21.13 -17.65 -3.16
C GLY A 100 21.68 -16.51 -2.30
N SER A 101 22.77 -16.73 -1.59
CA SER A 101 23.43 -15.72 -0.77
C SER A 101 23.92 -14.52 -1.62
N GLN A 102 24.54 -14.79 -2.77
CA GLN A 102 24.94 -13.74 -3.72
C GLN A 102 23.72 -13.02 -4.31
N THR A 103 22.63 -13.73 -4.57
CA THR A 103 21.37 -13.14 -5.05
C THR A 103 20.80 -12.18 -4.01
N VAL A 104 20.77 -12.52 -2.73
CA VAL A 104 20.36 -11.62 -1.65
C VAL A 104 21.18 -10.32 -1.69
N LEU A 105 22.51 -10.43 -1.75
CA LEU A 105 23.42 -9.27 -1.80
C LEU A 105 23.23 -8.45 -3.08
N GLY A 106 23.11 -9.13 -4.23
CA GLY A 106 22.86 -8.50 -5.53
C GLY A 106 21.55 -7.70 -5.55
N MET A 107 20.49 -8.23 -4.98
CA MET A 107 19.20 -7.56 -4.90
C MET A 107 19.24 -6.26 -4.07
N GLN A 108 20.11 -6.16 -3.03
CA GLN A 108 20.28 -4.92 -2.27
C GLN A 108 20.85 -3.77 -3.14
N THR A 109 21.54 -4.10 -4.23
CA THR A 109 22.06 -3.08 -5.15
C THR A 109 20.99 -2.47 -6.05
N ILE A 110 19.84 -3.11 -6.19
CA ILE A 110 18.73 -2.60 -7.03
C ILE A 110 18.29 -1.24 -6.52
N VAL A 111 17.88 -1.15 -5.25
CA VAL A 111 17.43 0.13 -4.66
C VAL A 111 18.59 1.11 -4.50
N SER A 112 19.76 0.63 -4.07
CA SER A 112 20.87 1.50 -3.71
C SER A 112 21.69 2.01 -4.91
N ARG A 113 21.58 1.40 -6.12
CA ARG A 113 22.47 1.70 -7.27
C ARG A 113 21.78 1.72 -8.62
N GLN A 114 20.54 1.19 -8.76
CA GLN A 114 19.97 0.92 -10.07
C GLN A 114 18.65 1.62 -10.34
N ILE A 115 18.06 2.27 -9.33
CA ILE A 115 16.85 3.08 -9.46
C ILE A 115 17.09 4.48 -8.94
N ASP A 116 16.39 5.45 -9.50
CA ASP A 116 16.44 6.84 -9.06
C ASP A 116 15.49 7.04 -7.86
N ILE A 117 16.05 7.05 -6.66
CA ILE A 117 15.30 7.26 -5.41
C ILE A 117 14.72 8.67 -5.27
N THR A 118 15.12 9.62 -6.14
CA THR A 118 14.54 10.97 -6.14
C THR A 118 13.17 11.04 -6.82
N VAL A 119 12.86 10.06 -7.68
CA VAL A 119 11.52 9.89 -8.26
C VAL A 119 10.55 9.41 -7.18
N ALA A 120 10.89 8.30 -6.51
CA ALA A 120 10.11 7.78 -5.40
C ALA A 120 10.96 6.78 -4.59
N PRO A 121 10.73 6.63 -3.28
CA PRO A 121 11.37 5.59 -2.50
C PRO A 121 10.87 4.21 -2.89
N ALA A 122 11.73 3.18 -2.69
CA ALA A 122 11.35 1.79 -2.87
C ALA A 122 12.03 0.91 -1.82
N ILE A 123 11.42 -0.25 -1.54
CA ILE A 123 11.94 -1.25 -0.61
C ILE A 123 11.88 -2.61 -1.30
N VAL A 124 12.99 -3.36 -1.24
CA VAL A 124 13.09 -4.75 -1.64
C VAL A 124 13.63 -5.54 -0.45
N THR A 125 12.84 -6.45 0.07
CA THR A 125 13.18 -7.25 1.25
C THR A 125 13.15 -8.73 0.90
N VAL A 126 14.23 -9.44 1.18
CA VAL A 126 14.24 -10.90 1.27
C VAL A 126 13.96 -11.26 2.72
N ALA A 127 12.86 -11.95 2.98
CA ALA A 127 12.41 -12.30 4.33
C ALA A 127 12.60 -13.79 4.66
N ILE A 128 12.58 -14.64 3.63
CA ILE A 128 12.78 -16.09 3.75
C ILE A 128 13.97 -16.50 2.87
N PHE A 129 14.84 -17.33 3.42
CA PHE A 129 15.88 -18.02 2.69
C PHE A 129 15.97 -19.45 3.25
N GLU A 130 15.55 -20.43 2.47
CA GLU A 130 15.51 -21.82 2.85
C GLU A 130 16.34 -22.68 1.90
N GLY A 131 17.13 -23.63 2.43
CA GLY A 131 17.91 -24.54 1.63
C GLY A 131 18.75 -25.50 2.49
N GLY A 132 18.94 -26.72 1.98
CA GLY A 132 19.73 -27.76 2.65
C GLY A 132 18.99 -28.48 3.77
N ILE A 133 19.39 -29.72 4.00
CA ILE A 133 18.82 -30.62 5.04
C ILE A 133 19.89 -31.25 5.93
N ARG A 134 21.14 -31.22 5.51
CA ARG A 134 22.29 -31.80 6.25
C ARG A 134 23.55 -31.02 6.01
N SER A 135 24.41 -30.90 7.01
CA SER A 135 25.63 -30.10 6.98
C SER A 135 26.69 -30.59 5.98
N ASN A 136 26.64 -31.84 5.56
CA ASN A 136 27.59 -32.46 4.62
C ASN A 136 27.02 -32.66 3.20
N ILE A 137 25.86 -32.06 2.89
CA ILE A 137 25.21 -32.16 1.57
C ILE A 137 24.93 -30.73 1.05
N ILE A 138 25.45 -30.43 -0.12
CA ILE A 138 25.01 -29.27 -0.91
C ILE A 138 23.65 -29.63 -1.53
N PRO A 139 22.57 -28.87 -1.30
CA PRO A 139 21.25 -29.20 -1.83
C PRO A 139 21.19 -29.04 -3.35
N ASP A 140 20.10 -29.48 -3.96
CA ASP A 140 19.78 -29.21 -5.37
C ASP A 140 19.04 -27.90 -5.59
N SER A 141 18.49 -27.32 -4.53
CA SER A 141 17.72 -26.07 -4.60
C SER A 141 17.78 -25.27 -3.30
N ALA A 142 17.53 -23.96 -3.44
CA ALA A 142 17.24 -23.03 -2.35
C ALA A 142 16.12 -22.07 -2.78
N VAL A 143 15.31 -21.63 -1.80
CA VAL A 143 14.18 -20.74 -2.03
C VAL A 143 14.41 -19.42 -1.30
N LEU A 144 14.16 -18.33 -1.99
CA LEU A 144 14.16 -16.97 -1.44
C LEU A 144 12.76 -16.37 -1.64
N GLU A 145 12.16 -15.81 -0.58
CA GLU A 145 10.89 -15.12 -0.69
C GLU A 145 10.97 -13.76 -0.02
N GLY A 146 10.15 -12.82 -0.54
CA GLY A 146 10.18 -11.49 -0.01
C GLY A 146 9.12 -10.56 -0.58
N THR A 147 9.26 -9.28 -0.24
CA THR A 147 8.30 -8.25 -0.62
C THR A 147 8.96 -7.09 -1.34
N ILE A 148 8.15 -6.40 -2.15
CA ILE A 148 8.54 -5.18 -2.87
C ILE A 148 7.51 -4.10 -2.53
N ARG A 149 8.00 -2.91 -2.11
CA ARG A 149 7.18 -1.72 -1.87
C ARG A 149 7.66 -0.60 -2.78
N THR A 150 6.75 0.04 -3.49
CA THR A 150 7.05 1.14 -4.41
C THR A 150 5.95 2.19 -4.36
N PHE A 151 6.28 3.44 -4.71
CA PHE A 151 5.33 4.54 -4.79
C PHE A 151 5.20 5.10 -6.22
N ASP A 152 5.84 4.46 -7.18
CA ASP A 152 5.78 4.82 -8.59
C ASP A 152 5.59 3.58 -9.47
N ARG A 153 4.68 3.69 -10.47
CA ARG A 153 4.32 2.58 -11.36
C ARG A 153 5.47 2.18 -12.31
N GLY A 154 6.23 3.15 -12.80
CA GLY A 154 7.35 2.90 -13.70
C GLY A 154 8.52 2.23 -12.97
N GLN A 155 8.85 2.74 -11.77
CA GLN A 155 9.85 2.10 -10.92
C GLN A 155 9.44 0.70 -10.46
N ARG A 156 8.15 0.46 -10.20
CA ARG A 156 7.64 -0.88 -9.87
C ARG A 156 8.03 -1.91 -10.92
N GLN A 157 7.74 -1.63 -12.20
CA GLN A 157 8.07 -2.55 -13.29
C GLN A 157 9.59 -2.70 -13.45
N LEU A 158 10.32 -1.60 -13.39
CA LEU A 158 11.78 -1.62 -13.46
C LEU A 158 12.39 -2.51 -12.36
N ILE A 159 11.88 -2.44 -11.14
CA ILE A 159 12.35 -3.28 -10.02
C ILE A 159 12.05 -4.76 -10.28
N PHE A 160 10.88 -5.10 -10.82
CA PHE A 160 10.53 -6.47 -11.19
C PHE A 160 11.54 -7.05 -12.18
N ASP A 161 11.83 -6.28 -13.24
CA ASP A 161 12.77 -6.69 -14.28
C ASP A 161 14.20 -6.84 -13.71
N LYS A 162 14.61 -5.92 -12.82
CA LYS A 162 15.91 -5.97 -12.16
C LYS A 162 16.05 -7.18 -11.24
N ILE A 163 15.03 -7.51 -10.44
CA ILE A 163 15.04 -8.71 -9.57
C ILE A 163 15.21 -9.95 -10.42
N ALA A 164 14.38 -10.11 -11.46
CA ALA A 164 14.41 -11.27 -12.34
C ALA A 164 15.78 -11.42 -13.04
N ASN A 165 16.31 -10.32 -13.57
CA ASN A 165 17.60 -10.34 -14.24
C ASN A 165 18.75 -10.64 -13.26
N THR A 166 18.79 -9.96 -12.10
CA THR A 166 19.84 -10.16 -11.08
C THR A 166 19.91 -11.62 -10.64
N ALA A 167 18.76 -12.21 -10.27
CA ALA A 167 18.71 -13.61 -9.83
C ALA A 167 19.20 -14.58 -10.91
N LYS A 168 18.72 -14.41 -12.16
CA LYS A 168 19.11 -15.27 -13.29
C LYS A 168 20.59 -15.18 -13.64
N GLN A 169 21.16 -13.97 -13.69
CA GLN A 169 22.57 -13.79 -14.05
C GLN A 169 23.51 -14.32 -12.95
N ILE A 170 23.17 -14.11 -11.69
CA ILE A 170 23.95 -14.65 -10.57
C ILE A 170 23.89 -16.18 -10.58
N ALA A 171 22.70 -16.76 -10.77
CA ALA A 171 22.56 -18.21 -10.85
C ALA A 171 23.38 -18.79 -12.00
N LEU A 172 23.33 -18.18 -13.17
CA LEU A 172 24.11 -18.60 -14.33
C LEU A 172 25.63 -18.54 -14.03
N SER A 173 26.11 -17.48 -13.42
CA SER A 173 27.54 -17.35 -13.05
C SER A 173 28.01 -18.40 -12.06
N GLY A 174 27.12 -18.89 -11.21
CA GLY A 174 27.39 -19.95 -10.22
C GLY A 174 27.15 -21.38 -10.76
N GLY A 175 26.88 -21.55 -12.07
CA GLY A 175 26.61 -22.87 -12.68
C GLY A 175 25.23 -23.44 -12.36
N GLY A 176 24.28 -22.59 -11.94
CA GLY A 176 22.88 -22.94 -11.65
C GLY A 176 21.87 -22.17 -12.50
N THR A 177 20.60 -22.26 -12.11
CA THR A 177 19.49 -21.50 -12.70
C THR A 177 18.64 -20.85 -11.61
N ALA A 178 17.84 -19.84 -11.97
CA ALA A 178 16.87 -19.23 -11.08
C ALA A 178 15.52 -19.08 -11.77
N ASP A 179 14.48 -19.64 -11.14
CA ASP A 179 13.09 -19.42 -11.48
C ASP A 179 12.56 -18.28 -10.61
N VAL A 180 12.08 -17.20 -11.24
CA VAL A 180 11.61 -16.00 -10.53
C VAL A 180 10.12 -15.83 -10.81
N ARG A 181 9.34 -15.80 -9.75
CA ARG A 181 7.93 -15.45 -9.76
C ARG A 181 7.74 -14.17 -8.97
N ILE A 182 6.99 -13.22 -9.54
CA ILE A 182 6.60 -11.98 -8.87
C ILE A 182 5.08 -11.87 -8.96
N ASP A 183 4.46 -11.80 -7.80
CA ASP A 183 3.01 -11.62 -7.68
C ASP A 183 2.71 -10.14 -7.41
N SER A 184 2.00 -9.52 -8.35
CA SER A 184 1.50 -8.16 -8.21
C SER A 184 0.32 -8.14 -7.26
N GLY A 185 0.49 -7.51 -6.10
CA GLY A 185 -0.59 -7.19 -5.19
C GLY A 185 -1.15 -5.78 -5.45
N TYR A 186 -1.54 -5.09 -4.38
CA TYR A 186 -2.22 -3.80 -4.46
C TYR A 186 -1.38 -2.74 -5.19
N PRO A 187 -1.98 -1.92 -6.05
CA PRO A 187 -1.33 -0.76 -6.66
C PRO A 187 -0.91 0.28 -5.61
N VAL A 188 -0.26 1.34 -6.08
CA VAL A 188 -0.01 2.54 -5.25
C VAL A 188 -1.35 3.21 -4.95
N THR A 189 -1.67 3.42 -3.67
CA THR A 189 -2.77 4.31 -3.29
C THR A 189 -2.34 5.73 -3.63
N ARG A 190 -2.97 6.28 -4.68
CA ARG A 190 -2.57 7.55 -5.26
C ARG A 190 -3.75 8.50 -5.35
N ASN A 191 -3.85 9.39 -4.40
CA ASN A 191 -4.85 10.43 -4.42
C ASN A 191 -4.73 11.31 -5.67
N ASP A 192 -5.85 11.54 -6.36
CA ASP A 192 -5.89 12.50 -7.46
C ASP A 192 -5.51 13.89 -6.96
N GLU A 193 -4.52 14.51 -7.58
CA GLU A 193 -3.93 15.75 -7.11
C GLU A 193 -4.94 16.89 -7.17
N SER A 194 -5.66 17.02 -8.27
CA SER A 194 -6.66 18.06 -8.48
C SER A 194 -7.86 17.90 -7.54
N LEU A 195 -8.37 16.67 -7.39
CA LEU A 195 -9.44 16.35 -6.45
C LEU A 195 -9.00 16.66 -5.02
N THR A 196 -7.79 16.26 -4.64
CA THR A 196 -7.26 16.48 -3.30
C THR A 196 -7.16 17.96 -2.98
N GLU A 197 -6.54 18.76 -3.86
CA GLU A 197 -6.42 20.22 -3.68
C GLU A 197 -7.79 20.89 -3.53
N ARG A 198 -8.76 20.49 -4.37
CA ARG A 198 -10.14 21.00 -4.30
C ARG A 198 -10.83 20.64 -2.98
N MET A 199 -10.56 19.47 -2.40
CA MET A 199 -11.25 18.94 -1.21
C MET A 199 -10.57 19.28 0.12
N VAL A 200 -9.34 19.80 0.13
CA VAL A 200 -8.65 20.21 1.38
C VAL A 200 -9.46 21.21 2.21
N PRO A 201 -10.12 22.24 1.64
CA PRO A 201 -10.99 23.12 2.42
C PRO A 201 -12.14 22.38 3.14
N SER A 202 -12.68 21.33 2.52
CA SER A 202 -13.71 20.48 3.13
C SER A 202 -13.17 19.70 4.33
N LEU A 203 -11.95 19.17 4.22
CA LEU A 203 -11.27 18.53 5.35
C LEU A 203 -11.10 19.49 6.53
N ARG A 204 -10.61 20.70 6.26
CA ARG A 204 -10.39 21.73 7.30
C ARG A 204 -11.68 22.11 8.02
N ARG A 205 -12.78 22.28 7.27
CA ARG A 205 -14.09 22.57 7.85
C ARG A 205 -14.60 21.39 8.69
N ALA A 206 -14.48 20.15 8.20
CA ALA A 206 -14.91 18.97 8.91
C ALA A 206 -14.09 18.72 10.19
N ALA A 207 -12.80 18.99 10.16
CA ALA A 207 -11.89 18.85 11.32
C ALA A 207 -12.19 19.88 12.43
N GLY A 208 -12.74 21.06 12.07
CA GLY A 208 -13.00 22.13 13.03
C GLY A 208 -11.69 22.68 13.64
N THR A 209 -11.50 22.52 14.93
CA THR A 209 -10.27 22.93 15.64
C THR A 209 -9.13 21.91 15.56
N ASN A 210 -9.36 20.73 14.98
CA ASN A 210 -8.32 19.73 14.85
C ASN A 210 -7.39 20.06 13.67
N THR A 211 -6.20 19.46 13.67
CA THR A 211 -5.19 19.68 12.64
C THR A 211 -5.56 18.96 11.34
N VAL A 212 -5.35 19.64 10.22
CA VAL A 212 -5.34 19.02 8.88
C VAL A 212 -3.98 19.26 8.25
N ALA A 213 -3.23 18.20 8.02
CA ALA A 213 -1.84 18.27 7.58
C ALA A 213 -1.53 17.30 6.44
N VAL A 214 -0.49 17.62 5.66
CA VAL A 214 0.08 16.67 4.71
C VAL A 214 0.83 15.59 5.47
N GLY A 215 0.40 14.33 5.30
CA GLY A 215 1.02 13.16 5.92
C GLY A 215 2.29 12.69 5.21
N PRO A 216 3.10 11.84 5.87
CA PRO A 216 4.22 11.16 5.22
C PRO A 216 3.72 10.11 4.22
N LEU A 217 4.64 9.58 3.41
CA LEU A 217 4.39 8.34 2.67
C LEU A 217 4.23 7.17 3.64
N VAL A 218 3.24 6.31 3.41
CA VAL A 218 2.98 5.12 4.21
C VAL A 218 3.42 3.87 3.43
N THR A 219 4.30 3.07 4.01
CA THR A 219 4.81 1.84 3.37
C THR A 219 3.83 0.67 3.42
N GLY A 220 2.73 0.80 4.16
CA GLY A 220 1.56 -0.06 4.05
C GLY A 220 0.91 0.03 2.68
N ALA A 221 0.04 -0.90 2.37
CA ALA A 221 -0.73 -0.94 1.13
C ALA A 221 -2.22 -1.00 1.45
N GLU A 222 -3.06 -0.62 0.50
CA GLU A 222 -4.50 -0.50 0.63
C GLU A 222 -5.16 -0.83 -0.71
N ASP A 223 -6.15 -1.69 -0.73
CA ASP A 223 -6.81 -2.11 -1.97
C ASP A 223 -7.78 -1.06 -2.53
N PHE A 224 -8.09 0.01 -1.76
CA PHE A 224 -8.75 1.22 -2.26
C PHE A 224 -8.03 1.78 -3.50
N SER A 225 -6.74 1.54 -3.62
CA SER A 225 -5.92 1.86 -4.79
C SER A 225 -6.49 1.36 -6.11
N TYR A 226 -7.19 0.23 -6.13
CA TYR A 226 -7.85 -0.27 -7.34
C TYR A 226 -9.00 0.64 -7.79
N PHE A 227 -9.74 1.25 -6.87
CA PHE A 227 -10.73 2.26 -7.23
C PHE A 227 -10.09 3.51 -7.81
N GLU A 228 -8.95 3.95 -7.22
CA GLU A 228 -8.20 5.12 -7.68
C GLU A 228 -7.55 4.93 -9.07
N GLU A 229 -7.31 3.68 -9.48
CA GLU A 229 -6.92 3.38 -10.87
C GLU A 229 -8.06 3.55 -11.88
N ARG A 230 -9.31 3.68 -11.43
CA ARG A 230 -10.52 3.75 -12.28
C ARG A 230 -11.18 5.11 -12.29
N VAL A 231 -11.22 5.77 -11.14
CA VAL A 231 -11.86 7.08 -10.96
C VAL A 231 -11.00 7.95 -10.05
N PRO A 232 -11.06 9.29 -10.17
CA PRO A 232 -10.39 10.16 -9.22
C PRO A 232 -10.76 9.81 -7.78
N GLY A 233 -9.76 9.53 -6.95
CA GLY A 233 -9.95 9.11 -5.56
C GLY A 233 -9.22 10.02 -4.58
N MET A 234 -9.71 10.05 -3.36
CA MET A 234 -9.03 10.67 -2.25
C MET A 234 -9.16 9.82 -0.99
N PHE A 235 -8.06 9.32 -0.51
CA PHE A 235 -7.92 8.53 0.71
C PHE A 235 -7.23 9.35 1.80
N VAL A 236 -7.84 9.43 2.98
CA VAL A 236 -7.35 10.25 4.10
C VAL A 236 -7.20 9.42 5.37
N PHE A 237 -6.39 9.90 6.30
CA PHE A 237 -6.18 9.23 7.57
C PHE A 237 -6.76 10.07 8.70
N LEU A 238 -7.46 9.41 9.61
CA LEU A 238 -8.01 9.98 10.84
C LEU A 238 -7.17 9.52 12.03
N GLY A 239 -6.59 10.46 12.77
CA GLY A 239 -5.93 10.19 14.02
C GLY A 239 -6.93 9.69 15.07
N VAL A 240 -6.57 8.61 15.76
CA VAL A 240 -7.43 7.97 16.79
C VAL A 240 -6.74 7.69 18.11
N THR A 241 -5.55 8.25 18.34
CA THR A 241 -4.88 8.17 19.65
C THR A 241 -5.37 9.30 20.54
N SER A 242 -5.83 8.96 21.73
CA SER A 242 -6.27 9.96 22.74
C SER A 242 -5.23 11.05 22.94
N ARG A 243 -5.67 12.30 23.05
CA ARG A 243 -4.79 13.48 23.10
C ARG A 243 -3.92 13.58 24.34
N ASP A 244 -4.23 12.83 25.40
CA ASP A 244 -3.44 12.68 26.62
C ASP A 244 -2.28 11.69 26.47
N ARG A 245 -2.18 10.99 25.33
CA ARG A 245 -1.15 10.00 25.03
C ARG A 245 -0.22 10.46 23.90
N ASP A 246 1.04 10.05 23.99
CA ASP A 246 1.99 10.24 22.88
C ASP A 246 1.67 9.22 21.76
N PHE A 247 1.08 9.70 20.66
CA PHE A 247 0.71 8.86 19.52
C PHE A 247 1.90 8.13 18.88
N ARG A 248 3.13 8.65 19.04
CA ARG A 248 4.35 8.01 18.50
C ARG A 248 4.71 6.73 19.26
N LYS A 249 4.12 6.55 20.45
CA LYS A 249 4.26 5.35 21.29
C LYS A 249 3.00 4.49 21.29
N ALA A 250 1.96 4.91 20.56
CA ALA A 250 0.73 4.13 20.44
C ALA A 250 1.01 2.85 19.65
N ALA A 251 0.28 1.79 20.00
CA ALA A 251 0.32 0.56 19.24
C ALA A 251 -0.15 0.81 17.80
N ALA A 252 0.58 0.24 16.83
CA ALA A 252 0.21 0.34 15.41
C ALA A 252 -1.07 -0.46 15.12
N ASN A 253 -1.70 -0.14 14.00
CA ASN A 253 -2.75 -0.98 13.42
C ASN A 253 -2.28 -2.45 13.35
N HIS A 254 -3.18 -3.41 13.46
CA HIS A 254 -2.93 -4.86 13.56
C HIS A 254 -2.29 -5.34 14.89
N SER A 255 -1.93 -4.43 15.78
CA SER A 255 -1.50 -4.81 17.13
C SER A 255 -2.71 -5.21 17.99
N PRO A 256 -2.63 -6.25 18.85
CA PRO A 256 -3.70 -6.56 19.81
C PRO A 256 -3.90 -5.45 20.86
N TYR A 257 -2.97 -4.50 20.94
CA TYR A 257 -3.04 -3.33 21.83
C TYR A 257 -3.48 -2.06 21.10
N PHE A 258 -3.80 -2.14 19.81
CA PHE A 258 -4.35 -1.00 19.08
C PHE A 258 -5.66 -0.57 19.70
N PHE A 259 -5.80 0.73 19.95
CA PHE A 259 -7.00 1.31 20.53
C PHE A 259 -7.35 2.60 19.78
N ALA A 260 -8.59 2.67 19.35
CA ALA A 260 -9.16 3.87 18.72
C ALA A 260 -9.97 4.65 19.77
N ASP A 261 -9.62 5.91 19.99
CA ASP A 261 -10.42 6.85 20.77
C ASP A 261 -11.68 7.20 20.00
N GLU A 262 -12.83 6.79 20.51
CA GLU A 262 -14.13 6.99 19.86
C GLU A 262 -14.51 8.46 19.69
N SER A 263 -13.88 9.39 20.45
CA SER A 263 -14.09 10.83 20.29
C SER A 263 -13.69 11.34 18.89
N ALA A 264 -12.84 10.60 18.15
CA ALA A 264 -12.46 10.89 16.80
C ALA A 264 -13.55 10.50 15.76
N LEU A 265 -14.40 9.53 16.05
CA LEU A 265 -15.37 8.99 15.08
C LEU A 265 -16.33 10.05 14.52
N PRO A 266 -16.89 10.99 15.31
CA PRO A 266 -17.72 12.06 14.76
C PRO A 266 -16.97 12.95 13.76
N VAL A 267 -15.64 13.15 13.93
CA VAL A 267 -14.82 13.88 12.97
C VAL A 267 -14.71 13.10 11.66
N GLY A 268 -14.49 11.78 11.74
CA GLY A 268 -14.47 10.90 10.57
C GLY A 268 -15.78 10.96 9.78
N VAL A 269 -16.92 10.86 10.47
CA VAL A 269 -18.25 10.98 9.83
C VAL A 269 -18.43 12.34 9.17
N ARG A 270 -18.11 13.45 9.87
CA ARG A 270 -18.16 14.80 9.27
C ARG A 270 -17.25 14.92 8.05
N THR A 271 -16.05 14.33 8.11
CA THR A 271 -15.08 14.36 7.02
C THR A 271 -15.64 13.74 5.76
N THR A 272 -16.07 12.49 5.83
CA THR A 272 -16.58 11.77 4.65
C THR A 272 -17.91 12.36 4.15
N ALA A 273 -18.79 12.82 5.04
CA ALA A 273 -20.01 13.52 4.65
C ALA A 273 -19.73 14.85 3.96
N SER A 274 -18.80 15.67 4.50
CA SER A 274 -18.43 16.95 3.89
C SER A 274 -17.77 16.78 2.53
N LEU A 275 -16.89 15.79 2.37
CA LEU A 275 -16.28 15.49 1.08
C LEU A 275 -17.36 15.19 0.01
N ALA A 276 -18.32 14.33 0.34
CA ALA A 276 -19.41 14.00 -0.58
C ALA A 276 -20.30 15.22 -0.91
N LEU A 277 -20.72 15.98 0.09
CA LEU A 277 -21.59 17.14 -0.08
C LEU A 277 -20.92 18.24 -0.94
N ASP A 278 -19.67 18.57 -0.62
CA ASP A 278 -18.97 19.65 -1.32
C ASP A 278 -18.58 19.25 -2.74
N TYR A 279 -18.22 17.98 -2.94
CA TYR A 279 -17.96 17.46 -4.28
C TYR A 279 -19.20 17.59 -5.16
N LEU A 280 -20.37 17.17 -4.68
CA LEU A 280 -21.64 17.24 -5.42
C LEU A 280 -22.09 18.69 -5.65
N ALA A 281 -21.87 19.59 -4.71
CA ALA A 281 -22.21 20.98 -4.85
C ALA A 281 -21.34 21.72 -5.87
N GLY A 282 -20.25 21.11 -6.35
CA GLY A 282 -19.29 21.78 -7.25
C GLY A 282 -18.55 22.95 -6.61
N THR A 283 -18.69 23.13 -5.31
CA THR A 283 -18.13 24.26 -4.57
C THR A 283 -16.71 23.98 -4.12
N THR A 284 -15.80 24.90 -4.42
CA THR A 284 -14.63 25.09 -3.57
C THR A 284 -15.11 25.91 -2.38
N PRO A 285 -15.18 25.35 -1.17
CA PRO A 285 -15.62 26.14 -0.02
C PRO A 285 -14.69 27.33 0.19
N PRO A 286 -15.20 28.48 0.68
CA PRO A 286 -14.35 29.61 0.99
C PRO A 286 -13.29 29.20 2.03
N PRO A 287 -12.07 29.76 1.98
CA PRO A 287 -11.04 29.49 2.96
C PRO A 287 -11.61 29.79 4.37
N VAL A 288 -11.34 28.89 5.30
CA VAL A 288 -11.67 29.12 6.73
C VAL A 288 -10.81 30.28 7.22
N PRO A 289 -11.39 31.31 7.88
CA PRO A 289 -10.66 32.47 8.41
C PRO A 289 -9.61 32.08 9.47
#